data_05b6b79d555d9ccf5f278ab0ec4cc270
#
_entry.id   05b6b79d555d9ccf5f278ab0ec4cc270
#
_cell.length_a   1.000
_cell.length_b   1.000
_cell.length_c   1.000
_cell.angle_alpha   90.00
_cell.angle_beta   90.00
_cell.angle_gamma   90.00
#
_symmetry.space_group_name_H-M   'P 1'
#
loop_
_entity.id
_entity.type
_entity.pdbx_description
1 polymer ?
#
loop_
_entity_poly.entity_id
_entity_poly.type
_entity_poly.pdbx_seq_one_letter_code
_entity_poly.pdbx_strand_id
1 'polypeptide(L)'
;MQTAPYPLFLAPMAGVTDLAYRILAKECGADVTVTEFTAASGLTRKNTYSWLKLESDARESPFIPQIFGGDNDEMVQTVEMLRERADIIDINFGCPAPKVCKNDAGAALLRDPDRVVEMVRACIEASEGTPITVKMRLGTGSGPNTALEICKRLEEEGVARICVHGRTLRQRYSGEADWSQIRDIATEISIPLIANGDVTSASSAEECLQKTGADGLMIGRGAIGRPTIFHEIKRDLGWLGEAPPW
;
A
#
# COMPACT_ATOMS: atom_id res chain seq x y z
N MET A 1 26.80 -2.54 2.41
CA MET A 1 25.69 -3.48 2.74
C MET A 1 25.01 -3.81 1.43
N GLN A 2 24.89 -5.06 1.07
CA GLN A 2 24.02 -5.45 -0.06
C GLN A 2 22.59 -5.20 0.38
N THR A 3 21.89 -4.33 -0.33
CA THR A 3 20.45 -4.14 -0.14
C THR A 3 19.74 -5.45 -0.51
N ALA A 4 18.70 -5.81 0.24
CA ALA A 4 17.85 -6.94 -0.14
C ALA A 4 17.37 -6.77 -1.59
N PRO A 5 17.35 -7.85 -2.40
CA PRO A 5 16.99 -7.74 -3.83
C PRO A 5 15.54 -7.29 -4.03
N TYR A 6 14.68 -7.51 -3.03
CA TYR A 6 13.27 -7.13 -3.04
C TYR A 6 12.90 -6.41 -1.74
N PRO A 7 12.35 -5.18 -1.79
CA PRO A 7 11.91 -4.46 -0.61
C PRO A 7 10.70 -5.14 0.05
N LEU A 8 10.73 -5.17 1.38
CA LEU A 8 9.63 -5.67 2.21
C LEU A 8 8.90 -4.49 2.86
N PHE A 9 7.61 -4.37 2.57
CA PHE A 9 6.73 -3.31 3.06
C PHE A 9 5.86 -3.80 4.21
N LEU A 10 5.71 -2.99 5.26
CA LEU A 10 4.62 -3.18 6.22
C LEU A 10 3.34 -2.59 5.64
N ALA A 11 2.28 -3.39 5.55
CA ALA A 11 0.98 -2.93 5.06
C ALA A 11 0.30 -1.97 6.05
N PRO A 12 -0.40 -0.93 5.56
CA PRO A 12 -1.24 -0.06 6.38
C PRO A 12 -2.43 -0.84 6.96
N MET A 13 -2.54 -0.89 8.28
CA MET A 13 -3.59 -1.62 8.99
C MET A 13 -4.16 -0.77 10.13
N ALA A 14 -5.44 -0.38 10.04
CA ALA A 14 -6.10 0.44 11.04
C ALA A 14 -6.10 -0.22 12.43
N GLY A 15 -5.67 0.53 13.44
CA GLY A 15 -5.56 0.07 14.82
C GLY A 15 -4.38 -0.89 15.07
N VAL A 16 -3.46 -1.03 14.11
CA VAL A 16 -2.27 -1.90 14.22
C VAL A 16 -0.99 -1.14 13.88
N THR A 17 -0.96 -0.46 12.75
CA THR A 17 0.27 0.19 12.26
C THR A 17 0.33 1.65 12.68
N ASP A 18 0.17 1.93 13.97
CA ASP A 18 0.50 3.20 14.58
C ASP A 18 2.01 3.48 14.49
N LEU A 19 2.43 4.67 14.90
CA LEU A 19 3.82 5.08 14.83
C LEU A 19 4.76 4.10 15.55
N ALA A 20 4.38 3.65 16.75
CA ALA A 20 5.22 2.75 17.55
C ALA A 20 5.43 1.40 16.84
N TYR A 21 4.36 0.85 16.24
CA TYR A 21 4.46 -0.41 15.52
C TYR A 21 5.25 -0.28 14.21
N ARG A 22 5.12 0.84 13.50
CA ARG A 22 5.90 1.09 12.27
C ARG A 22 7.40 1.19 12.57
N ILE A 23 7.78 1.91 13.64
CA ILE A 23 9.18 1.97 14.08
C ILE A 23 9.70 0.59 14.45
N LEU A 24 8.94 -0.18 15.26
CA LEU A 24 9.32 -1.54 15.61
C LEU A 24 9.51 -2.43 14.37
N ALA A 25 8.61 -2.32 13.38
CA ALA A 25 8.75 -3.07 12.13
C ALA A 25 10.00 -2.66 11.34
N LYS A 26 10.36 -1.37 11.32
CA LYS A 26 11.63 -0.89 10.72
C LYS A 26 12.84 -1.49 11.44
N GLU A 27 12.86 -1.47 12.75
CA GLU A 27 13.91 -2.08 13.56
C GLU A 27 13.99 -3.60 13.35
N CYS A 28 12.87 -4.24 13.05
CA CYS A 28 12.77 -5.66 12.69
C CYS A 28 12.98 -5.96 11.19
N GLY A 29 13.45 -4.99 10.41
CA GLY A 29 13.89 -5.21 9.04
C GLY A 29 12.88 -4.90 7.94
N ALA A 30 11.74 -4.26 8.23
CA ALA A 30 10.89 -3.71 7.18
C ALA A 30 11.64 -2.57 6.46
N ASP A 31 11.70 -2.63 5.12
CA ASP A 31 12.37 -1.58 4.34
C ASP A 31 11.51 -0.32 4.24
N VAL A 32 10.20 -0.50 4.14
CA VAL A 32 9.24 0.59 3.98
C VAL A 32 8.03 0.36 4.88
N THR A 33 7.58 1.42 5.52
CA THR A 33 6.32 1.44 6.28
C THR A 33 5.37 2.47 5.68
N VAL A 34 4.07 2.23 5.84
CA VAL A 34 3.00 3.14 5.41
C VAL A 34 2.10 3.40 6.60
N THR A 35 1.65 4.64 6.81
CA THR A 35 0.81 4.97 7.98
C THR A 35 -0.53 4.23 7.93
N GLU A 36 -1.27 4.21 9.04
CA GLU A 36 -2.68 3.85 8.98
C GLU A 36 -3.41 4.75 7.96
N PHE A 37 -4.31 4.16 7.17
CA PHE A 37 -5.08 4.95 6.20
C PHE A 37 -5.99 5.95 6.92
N THR A 38 -5.95 7.19 6.47
CA THR A 38 -6.65 8.33 7.08
C THR A 38 -7.61 8.98 6.09
N ALA A 39 -8.82 9.30 6.57
CA ALA A 39 -9.82 9.94 5.74
C ALA A 39 -9.41 11.37 5.37
N ALA A 40 -9.44 11.71 4.08
CA ALA A 40 -9.21 13.07 3.59
C ALA A 40 -10.13 14.08 4.27
N SER A 41 -11.41 13.76 4.38
CA SER A 41 -12.39 14.59 5.10
C SER A 41 -12.05 14.86 6.57
N GLY A 42 -11.34 13.96 7.22
CA GLY A 42 -10.87 14.18 8.59
C GLY A 42 -9.68 15.15 8.66
N LEU A 43 -8.79 15.07 7.68
CA LEU A 43 -7.60 15.93 7.61
C LEU A 43 -7.99 17.36 7.22
N THR A 44 -8.84 17.54 6.20
CA THR A 44 -9.30 18.85 5.74
C THR A 44 -10.08 19.59 6.82
N ARG A 45 -10.85 18.87 7.64
CA ARG A 45 -11.56 19.41 8.80
C ARG A 45 -10.70 19.56 10.06
N LYS A 46 -9.39 19.36 9.95
CA LYS A 46 -8.39 19.50 11.05
C LYS A 46 -8.73 18.64 12.27
N ASN A 47 -9.31 17.43 12.05
CA ASN A 47 -9.61 16.51 13.13
C ASN A 47 -8.30 15.99 13.77
N THR A 48 -8.11 16.25 15.05
CA THR A 48 -6.89 15.90 15.78
C THR A 48 -6.57 14.41 15.69
N TYR A 49 -7.58 13.53 15.82
CA TYR A 49 -7.36 12.08 15.74
C TYR A 49 -6.89 11.62 14.36
N SER A 50 -7.35 12.29 13.29
CA SER A 50 -6.87 12.02 11.94
C SER A 50 -5.40 12.40 11.79
N TRP A 51 -4.99 13.54 12.33
CA TRP A 51 -3.61 14.00 12.29
C TRP A 51 -2.66 13.16 13.15
N LEU A 52 -3.11 12.65 14.31
CA LEU A 52 -2.32 11.73 15.15
C LEU A 52 -1.90 10.46 14.40
N LYS A 53 -2.72 9.96 13.47
CA LYS A 53 -2.36 8.80 12.64
C LYS A 53 -1.22 9.06 11.67
N LEU A 54 -0.97 10.32 11.35
CA LEU A 54 0.10 10.77 10.46
C LEU A 54 1.31 11.31 11.23
N GLU A 55 1.46 10.98 12.52
CA GLU A 55 2.70 11.19 13.23
C GLU A 55 3.82 10.34 12.63
N SER A 56 5.02 10.89 12.58
CA SER A 56 6.22 10.23 12.06
C SER A 56 7.42 10.48 12.94
N ASP A 57 8.44 9.65 12.79
CA ASP A 57 9.73 9.76 13.48
C ASP A 57 10.86 9.64 12.44
N ALA A 58 12.00 10.24 12.70
CA ALA A 58 13.14 10.19 11.77
C ALA A 58 13.61 8.77 11.41
N ARG A 59 13.31 7.78 12.26
CA ARG A 59 13.58 6.37 12.01
C ARG A 59 12.65 5.75 10.95
N GLU A 60 11.54 6.43 10.63
CA GLU A 60 10.56 6.00 9.64
C GLU A 60 10.79 6.65 8.26
N SER A 61 11.99 6.63 7.74
CA SER A 61 12.27 7.11 6.39
C SER A 61 12.15 5.97 5.37
N PRO A 62 11.47 6.19 4.21
CA PRO A 62 10.66 7.35 3.85
C PRO A 62 9.35 7.44 4.65
N PHE A 63 8.86 8.66 4.92
CA PHE A 63 7.56 8.89 5.53
C PHE A 63 6.46 8.85 4.45
N ILE A 64 5.55 7.90 4.57
CA ILE A 64 4.49 7.63 3.58
C ILE A 64 3.11 7.67 4.26
N PRO A 65 2.45 8.84 4.34
CA PRO A 65 1.06 8.90 4.77
C PRO A 65 0.14 8.24 3.73
N GLN A 66 -0.79 7.39 4.21
CA GLN A 66 -1.83 6.83 3.36
C GLN A 66 -3.16 7.51 3.60
N ILE A 67 -3.78 8.00 2.52
CA ILE A 67 -5.07 8.71 2.56
C ILE A 67 -6.13 7.97 1.77
N PHE A 68 -7.39 8.21 2.10
CA PHE A 68 -8.54 7.73 1.35
C PHE A 68 -9.69 8.74 1.38
N GLY A 69 -10.48 8.78 0.33
CA GLY A 69 -11.67 9.62 0.21
C GLY A 69 -12.54 9.15 -0.95
N GLY A 70 -13.76 9.64 -1.00
CA GLY A 70 -14.67 9.49 -2.14
C GLY A 70 -14.93 10.81 -2.85
N ASP A 71 -14.40 11.90 -2.34
CA ASP A 71 -14.55 13.26 -2.87
C ASP A 71 -13.20 13.75 -3.41
N ASN A 72 -13.18 14.20 -4.66
CA ASN A 72 -11.95 14.62 -5.33
C ASN A 72 -11.36 15.88 -4.70
N ASP A 73 -12.20 16.86 -4.33
CA ASP A 73 -11.72 18.13 -3.76
C ASP A 73 -11.09 17.91 -2.38
N GLU A 74 -11.70 17.06 -1.52
CA GLU A 74 -11.13 16.69 -0.24
C GLU A 74 -9.80 15.93 -0.41
N MET A 75 -9.67 15.08 -1.44
CA MET A 75 -8.41 14.36 -1.74
C MET A 75 -7.32 15.32 -2.21
N VAL A 76 -7.60 16.19 -3.15
CA VAL A 76 -6.69 17.23 -3.66
C VAL A 76 -6.21 18.11 -2.51
N GLN A 77 -7.12 18.69 -1.74
CA GLN A 77 -6.76 19.52 -0.59
C GLN A 77 -5.88 18.77 0.44
N THR A 78 -6.16 17.49 0.64
CA THR A 78 -5.33 16.67 1.54
C THR A 78 -3.93 16.47 0.99
N VAL A 79 -3.76 16.24 -0.30
CA VAL A 79 -2.44 16.13 -0.94
C VAL A 79 -1.67 17.46 -0.80
N GLU A 80 -2.30 18.60 -1.06
CA GLU A 80 -1.68 19.92 -0.85
C GLU A 80 -1.19 20.14 0.58
N MET A 81 -1.95 19.64 1.58
CA MET A 81 -1.56 19.74 3.00
C MET A 81 -0.39 18.81 3.37
N LEU A 82 -0.18 17.74 2.64
CA LEU A 82 0.82 16.69 2.96
C LEU A 82 2.10 16.80 2.13
N ARG A 83 2.08 17.36 0.92
CA ARG A 83 3.19 17.36 -0.02
C ARG A 83 4.51 17.89 0.52
N GLU A 84 4.46 18.90 1.39
CA GLU A 84 5.66 19.48 2.02
C GLU A 84 6.22 18.66 3.21
N ARG A 85 5.48 17.63 3.63
CA ARG A 85 5.81 16.82 4.82
C ARG A 85 6.12 15.37 4.48
N ALA A 86 5.56 14.88 3.38
CA ALA A 86 5.63 13.48 2.98
C ALA A 86 6.76 13.28 1.95
N ASP A 87 7.50 12.19 2.09
CA ASP A 87 8.41 11.75 1.04
C ASP A 87 7.65 11.13 -0.14
N ILE A 88 6.52 10.50 0.15
CA ILE A 88 5.60 9.86 -0.81
C ILE A 88 4.20 9.95 -0.20
N ILE A 89 3.16 10.16 -1.03
CA ILE A 89 1.76 10.06 -0.56
C ILE A 89 1.13 8.83 -1.20
N ASP A 90 0.53 7.97 -0.37
CA ASP A 90 -0.11 6.73 -0.83
C ASP A 90 -1.64 6.84 -0.78
N ILE A 91 -2.33 6.43 -1.87
CA ILE A 91 -3.79 6.48 -1.99
C ILE A 91 -4.36 5.08 -1.81
N ASN A 92 -5.36 4.95 -0.92
CA ASN A 92 -6.00 3.68 -0.61
C ASN A 92 -7.27 3.42 -1.43
N PHE A 93 -7.19 2.45 -2.34
CA PHE A 93 -8.33 1.82 -3.02
C PHE A 93 -8.48 0.33 -2.62
N GLY A 94 -8.02 -0.04 -1.43
CA GLY A 94 -8.04 -1.44 -0.97
C GLY A 94 -8.86 -1.71 0.29
N CYS A 95 -9.27 -0.69 1.05
CA CYS A 95 -10.00 -0.87 2.30
C CYS A 95 -11.41 -1.46 2.06
N PRO A 96 -11.74 -2.64 2.63
CA PRO A 96 -13.04 -3.29 2.47
C PRO A 96 -14.03 -2.93 3.58
N ALA A 97 -13.67 -2.01 4.49
CA ALA A 97 -14.51 -1.69 5.64
C ALA A 97 -15.86 -1.09 5.22
N PRO A 98 -17.01 -1.57 5.73
CA PRO A 98 -18.32 -1.08 5.32
C PRO A 98 -18.48 0.43 5.49
N LYS A 99 -17.91 1.02 6.55
CA LYS A 99 -17.95 2.46 6.80
C LYS A 99 -17.21 3.26 5.72
N VAL A 100 -16.12 2.74 5.17
CA VAL A 100 -15.36 3.35 4.08
C VAL A 100 -16.14 3.20 2.77
N CYS A 101 -16.58 1.98 2.46
CA CYS A 101 -17.25 1.67 1.20
C CYS A 101 -18.62 2.39 1.06
N LYS A 102 -19.35 2.65 2.16
CA LYS A 102 -20.60 3.41 2.14
C LYS A 102 -20.42 4.87 1.70
N ASN A 103 -19.21 5.42 1.85
CA ASN A 103 -18.86 6.77 1.42
C ASN A 103 -18.20 6.78 0.05
N ASP A 104 -18.43 5.76 -0.76
CA ASP A 104 -17.83 5.60 -2.09
C ASP A 104 -16.30 5.77 -2.10
N ALA A 105 -15.62 5.19 -1.09
CA ALA A 105 -14.19 5.30 -0.90
C ALA A 105 -13.53 3.91 -0.77
N GLY A 106 -12.21 3.87 -0.80
CA GLY A 106 -11.45 2.62 -0.68
C GLY A 106 -11.77 1.64 -1.81
N ALA A 107 -11.94 0.35 -1.50
CA ALA A 107 -12.15 -0.69 -2.51
C ALA A 107 -13.48 -0.58 -3.27
N ALA A 108 -14.44 0.21 -2.80
CA ALA A 108 -15.70 0.44 -3.51
C ALA A 108 -15.50 1.24 -4.80
N LEU A 109 -14.49 2.13 -4.85
CA LEU A 109 -14.18 2.93 -6.04
C LEU A 109 -13.70 2.07 -7.21
N LEU A 110 -13.19 0.86 -6.97
CA LEU A 110 -12.71 -0.03 -8.04
C LEU A 110 -13.82 -0.50 -9.00
N ARG A 111 -15.09 -0.19 -8.72
CA ARG A 111 -16.19 -0.42 -9.66
C ARG A 111 -16.23 0.59 -10.82
N ASP A 112 -15.52 1.71 -10.65
CA ASP A 112 -15.52 2.86 -11.57
C ASP A 112 -14.06 3.26 -11.87
N PRO A 113 -13.42 2.61 -12.86
CA PRO A 113 -12.05 2.92 -13.25
C PRO A 113 -11.83 4.38 -13.65
N ASP A 114 -12.80 5.00 -14.32
CA ASP A 114 -12.67 6.39 -14.77
C ASP A 114 -12.54 7.34 -13.57
N ARG A 115 -13.36 7.14 -12.56
CA ARG A 115 -13.32 7.94 -11.34
C ARG A 115 -12.04 7.74 -10.53
N VAL A 116 -11.50 6.50 -10.49
CA VAL A 116 -10.21 6.22 -9.85
C VAL A 116 -9.09 7.00 -10.54
N VAL A 117 -9.03 6.93 -11.88
CA VAL A 117 -7.99 7.59 -12.68
C VAL A 117 -8.10 9.11 -12.57
N GLU A 118 -9.31 9.67 -12.68
CA GLU A 118 -9.55 11.10 -12.51
C GLU A 118 -9.08 11.63 -11.15
N MET A 119 -9.45 10.93 -10.07
CA MET A 119 -9.02 11.28 -8.70
C MET A 119 -7.50 11.25 -8.56
N VAL A 120 -6.84 10.21 -9.06
CA VAL A 120 -5.39 10.06 -8.94
C VAL A 120 -4.66 11.11 -9.78
N ARG A 121 -5.14 11.42 -10.99
CA ARG A 121 -4.61 12.51 -11.83
C ARG A 121 -4.64 13.83 -11.07
N ALA A 122 -5.81 14.20 -10.50
CA ALA A 122 -5.95 15.42 -9.73
C ALA A 122 -5.01 15.45 -8.50
N CYS A 123 -4.81 14.32 -7.83
CA CYS A 123 -3.86 14.20 -6.73
C CYS A 123 -2.41 14.38 -7.21
N ILE A 124 -2.03 13.84 -8.37
CA ILE A 124 -0.68 14.01 -8.95
C ILE A 124 -0.43 15.47 -9.30
N GLU A 125 -1.39 16.15 -9.92
CA GLU A 125 -1.29 17.58 -10.22
C GLU A 125 -1.09 18.40 -8.94
N ALA A 126 -1.85 18.11 -7.89
CA ALA A 126 -1.77 18.82 -6.61
C ALA A 126 -0.50 18.51 -5.80
N SER A 127 0.18 17.41 -6.09
CA SER A 127 1.37 16.97 -5.34
C SER A 127 2.62 17.79 -5.64
N GLU A 128 2.64 18.57 -6.72
CA GLU A 128 3.77 19.40 -7.17
C GLU A 128 5.12 18.66 -7.17
N GLY A 129 5.11 17.38 -7.54
CA GLY A 129 6.31 16.56 -7.66
C GLY A 129 6.55 15.60 -6.49
N THR A 130 5.81 15.69 -5.38
CA THR A 130 5.82 14.63 -4.36
C THR A 130 5.23 13.36 -4.96
N PRO A 131 5.94 12.23 -4.98
CA PRO A 131 5.46 11.02 -5.64
C PRO A 131 4.14 10.52 -5.06
N ILE A 132 3.20 10.17 -5.94
CA ILE A 132 1.94 9.52 -5.58
C ILE A 132 2.07 8.02 -5.84
N THR A 133 1.67 7.21 -4.86
CA THR A 133 1.56 5.75 -4.98
C THR A 133 0.15 5.29 -4.68
N VAL A 134 -0.20 4.08 -5.12
CA VAL A 134 -1.55 3.54 -4.97
C VAL A 134 -1.51 2.14 -4.36
N LYS A 135 -2.38 1.90 -3.36
CA LYS A 135 -2.64 0.56 -2.85
C LYS A 135 -4.08 0.14 -3.14
N MET A 136 -4.25 -0.96 -3.87
CA MET A 136 -5.56 -1.41 -4.34
C MET A 136 -5.79 -2.91 -4.19
N ARG A 137 -7.00 -3.36 -4.53
CA ARG A 137 -7.41 -4.77 -4.70
C ARG A 137 -7.65 -5.08 -6.18
N LEU A 138 -7.93 -6.36 -6.49
CA LEU A 138 -8.21 -6.83 -7.86
C LEU A 138 -9.50 -6.22 -8.46
N GLY A 139 -10.39 -5.72 -7.62
CA GLY A 139 -11.68 -5.18 -8.00
C GLY A 139 -12.71 -5.38 -6.90
N THR A 140 -13.99 -5.19 -7.20
CA THR A 140 -15.08 -5.34 -6.21
C THR A 140 -15.50 -6.79 -5.99
N GLY A 141 -15.29 -7.68 -6.97
CA GLY A 141 -15.83 -9.04 -6.97
C GLY A 141 -17.31 -9.09 -7.37
N SER A 142 -17.82 -7.99 -7.94
CA SER A 142 -19.13 -7.90 -8.60
C SER A 142 -18.84 -7.47 -10.03
N GLY A 143 -18.84 -8.40 -10.96
CA GLY A 143 -18.38 -8.20 -12.35
C GLY A 143 -16.90 -8.53 -12.52
N PRO A 144 -16.29 -8.14 -13.65
CA PRO A 144 -14.89 -8.39 -13.94
C PRO A 144 -13.97 -7.64 -12.96
N ASN A 145 -12.76 -8.18 -12.77
CA ASN A 145 -11.73 -7.46 -12.02
C ASN A 145 -11.17 -6.32 -12.87
N THR A 146 -11.08 -5.14 -12.27
CA THR A 146 -10.69 -3.89 -12.94
C THR A 146 -9.23 -3.51 -12.70
N ALA A 147 -8.50 -4.30 -11.88
CA ALA A 147 -7.15 -3.94 -11.45
C ALA A 147 -6.17 -3.73 -12.62
N LEU A 148 -6.17 -4.63 -13.60
CA LEU A 148 -5.24 -4.54 -14.74
C LEU A 148 -5.50 -3.26 -15.55
N GLU A 149 -6.75 -2.98 -15.88
CA GLU A 149 -7.14 -1.75 -16.58
C GLU A 149 -6.73 -0.50 -15.81
N ILE A 150 -7.05 -0.46 -14.51
CA ILE A 150 -6.71 0.66 -13.64
C ILE A 150 -5.20 0.84 -13.55
N CYS A 151 -4.42 -0.22 -13.34
CA CYS A 151 -2.96 -0.13 -13.20
C CYS A 151 -2.31 0.44 -14.46
N LYS A 152 -2.71 0.04 -15.65
CA LYS A 152 -2.20 0.57 -16.93
C LYS A 152 -2.47 2.07 -17.05
N ARG A 153 -3.68 2.49 -16.76
CA ARG A 153 -4.06 3.90 -16.83
C ARG A 153 -3.38 4.75 -15.76
N LEU A 154 -3.18 4.21 -14.55
CA LEU A 154 -2.44 4.90 -13.48
C LEU A 154 -0.95 5.07 -13.82
N GLU A 155 -0.33 4.11 -14.52
CA GLU A 155 1.01 4.27 -15.05
C GLU A 155 1.09 5.43 -16.06
N GLU A 156 0.11 5.53 -16.98
CA GLU A 156 0.02 6.63 -17.94
C GLU A 156 -0.12 8.00 -17.27
N GLU A 157 -0.79 8.07 -16.11
CA GLU A 157 -0.92 9.29 -15.30
C GLU A 157 0.35 9.63 -14.51
N GLY A 158 1.32 8.73 -14.39
CA GLY A 158 2.57 8.98 -13.69
C GLY A 158 2.58 8.56 -12.21
N VAL A 159 1.76 7.57 -11.83
CA VAL A 159 1.86 6.95 -10.50
C VAL A 159 3.24 6.31 -10.32
N ALA A 160 3.91 6.61 -9.19
CA ALA A 160 5.28 6.18 -8.96
C ALA A 160 5.43 4.69 -8.59
N ARG A 161 4.40 4.07 -8.04
CA ARG A 161 4.37 2.66 -7.62
C ARG A 161 2.94 2.21 -7.34
N ILE A 162 2.63 0.95 -7.64
CA ILE A 162 1.34 0.34 -7.30
C ILE A 162 1.55 -0.86 -6.39
N CYS A 163 0.70 -1.01 -5.36
CA CYS A 163 0.62 -2.22 -4.54
C CYS A 163 -0.74 -2.89 -4.74
N VAL A 164 -0.76 -4.15 -5.15
CA VAL A 164 -2.00 -4.89 -5.40
C VAL A 164 -2.19 -6.02 -4.40
N HIS A 165 -3.30 -6.00 -3.68
CA HIS A 165 -3.74 -7.13 -2.88
C HIS A 165 -4.51 -8.13 -3.77
N GLY A 166 -4.03 -9.36 -3.85
CA GLY A 166 -4.58 -10.44 -4.69
C GLY A 166 -5.99 -10.93 -4.31
N ARG A 167 -6.83 -10.08 -3.73
CA ARG A 167 -8.24 -10.36 -3.39
C ARG A 167 -9.14 -9.22 -3.83
N THR A 168 -10.41 -9.53 -4.06
CA THR A 168 -11.47 -8.55 -4.32
C THR A 168 -12.04 -7.95 -3.03
N LEU A 169 -12.82 -6.87 -3.15
CA LEU A 169 -13.59 -6.31 -2.03
C LEU A 169 -14.52 -7.35 -1.39
N ARG A 170 -15.25 -8.13 -2.21
CA ARG A 170 -16.20 -9.15 -1.73
C ARG A 170 -15.53 -10.27 -0.95
N GLN A 171 -14.35 -10.70 -1.37
CA GLN A 171 -13.56 -11.71 -0.64
C GLN A 171 -13.11 -11.22 0.73
N ARG A 172 -12.87 -9.91 0.91
CA ARG A 172 -12.25 -9.38 2.11
C ARG A 172 -10.93 -10.11 2.43
N TYR A 173 -10.99 -11.12 3.31
CA TYR A 173 -9.85 -11.96 3.72
C TYR A 173 -10.12 -13.45 3.54
N SER A 174 -11.26 -13.82 2.94
CA SER A 174 -11.62 -15.23 2.67
C SER A 174 -10.91 -15.75 1.43
N GLY A 175 -10.72 -17.08 1.37
CA GLY A 175 -10.00 -17.74 0.30
C GLY A 175 -8.51 -17.37 0.28
N GLU A 176 -7.87 -17.56 -0.85
CA GLU A 176 -6.46 -17.26 -1.10
C GLU A 176 -6.30 -16.02 -1.94
N ALA A 177 -5.14 -15.36 -1.85
CA ALA A 177 -4.77 -14.28 -2.75
C ALA A 177 -4.46 -14.86 -4.14
N ASP A 178 -5.06 -14.29 -5.16
CA ASP A 178 -4.82 -14.68 -6.55
C ASP A 178 -3.55 -13.98 -7.08
N TRP A 179 -2.43 -14.66 -6.93
CA TRP A 179 -1.14 -14.17 -7.40
C TRP A 179 -1.01 -14.21 -8.93
N SER A 180 -1.83 -15.00 -9.62
CA SER A 180 -1.81 -15.05 -11.09
C SER A 180 -2.29 -13.72 -11.70
N GLN A 181 -3.31 -13.11 -11.13
CA GLN A 181 -3.76 -11.78 -11.56
C GLN A 181 -2.75 -10.67 -11.23
N ILE A 182 -1.97 -10.79 -10.16
CA ILE A 182 -0.86 -9.86 -9.90
C ILE A 182 0.22 -10.02 -10.97
N ARG A 183 0.55 -11.25 -11.38
CA ARG A 183 1.47 -11.52 -12.48
C ARG A 183 0.99 -10.89 -13.78
N ASP A 184 -0.29 -11.04 -14.11
CA ASP A 184 -0.84 -10.47 -15.34
C ASP A 184 -0.66 -8.92 -15.35
N ILE A 185 -0.79 -8.27 -14.18
CA ILE A 185 -0.48 -6.84 -14.04
C ILE A 185 1.02 -6.59 -14.21
N ALA A 186 1.89 -7.37 -13.55
CA ALA A 186 3.34 -7.21 -13.62
C ALA A 186 3.91 -7.32 -15.03
N THR A 187 3.25 -8.07 -15.91
CA THR A 187 3.66 -8.20 -17.33
C THR A 187 3.23 -7.04 -18.20
N GLU A 188 2.29 -6.22 -17.75
CA GLU A 188 1.64 -5.18 -18.54
C GLU A 188 2.02 -3.75 -18.14
N ILE A 189 2.66 -3.56 -16.97
CA ILE A 189 3.14 -2.26 -16.48
C ILE A 189 4.64 -2.28 -16.27
N SER A 190 5.28 -1.13 -16.32
CA SER A 190 6.74 -0.95 -16.16
C SER A 190 7.12 -0.28 -14.85
N ILE A 191 6.16 0.37 -14.17
CA ILE A 191 6.38 0.97 -12.85
C ILE A 191 6.42 -0.10 -11.76
N PRO A 192 7.12 0.14 -10.64
CA PRO A 192 7.25 -0.84 -9.58
C PRO A 192 5.90 -1.37 -9.06
N LEU A 193 5.75 -2.68 -9.09
CA LEU A 193 4.58 -3.41 -8.57
C LEU A 193 4.91 -4.16 -7.29
N ILE A 194 4.17 -3.90 -6.23
CA ILE A 194 4.31 -4.59 -4.95
C ILE A 194 3.17 -5.59 -4.76
N ALA A 195 3.51 -6.87 -4.60
CA ALA A 195 2.51 -7.91 -4.35
C ALA A 195 2.12 -7.94 -2.86
N ASN A 196 0.82 -8.06 -2.61
CA ASN A 196 0.26 -8.16 -1.27
C ASN A 196 -0.75 -9.31 -1.18
N GLY A 197 -0.74 -10.02 -0.07
CA GLY A 197 -1.65 -11.10 0.28
C GLY A 197 -0.92 -12.43 0.54
N ASP A 198 -1.25 -13.04 1.68
CA ASP A 198 -0.87 -14.39 2.13
C ASP A 198 0.64 -14.66 2.29
N VAL A 199 1.46 -13.62 2.34
CA VAL A 199 2.87 -13.74 2.72
C VAL A 199 2.97 -13.80 4.25
N THR A 200 3.39 -14.98 4.76
CA THR A 200 3.46 -15.27 6.21
C THR A 200 4.76 -15.99 6.62
N SER A 201 5.65 -16.28 5.66
CA SER A 201 6.93 -16.96 5.86
C SER A 201 7.88 -16.67 4.71
N ALA A 202 9.15 -17.07 4.86
CA ALA A 202 10.14 -17.01 3.78
C ALA A 202 9.69 -17.83 2.55
N SER A 203 9.17 -19.04 2.78
CA SER A 203 8.67 -19.89 1.68
C SER A 203 7.53 -19.23 0.91
N SER A 204 6.53 -18.64 1.60
CA SER A 204 5.42 -17.94 0.91
C SER A 204 5.88 -16.63 0.27
N ALA A 205 6.92 -15.99 0.79
CA ALA A 205 7.53 -14.80 0.19
C ALA A 205 8.22 -15.15 -1.14
N GLU A 206 9.04 -16.18 -1.14
CA GLU A 206 9.72 -16.68 -2.34
C GLU A 206 8.71 -17.12 -3.41
N GLU A 207 7.72 -17.92 -3.01
CA GLU A 207 6.65 -18.40 -3.90
C GLU A 207 5.86 -17.23 -4.51
N CYS A 208 5.52 -16.21 -3.70
CA CYS A 208 4.81 -15.02 -4.17
C CYS A 208 5.63 -14.27 -5.22
N LEU A 209 6.92 -14.03 -4.98
CA LEU A 209 7.79 -13.37 -5.95
C LEU A 209 7.93 -14.17 -7.25
N GLN A 210 8.16 -15.47 -7.15
CA GLN A 210 8.27 -16.35 -8.32
C GLN A 210 6.98 -16.39 -9.15
N LYS A 211 5.82 -16.42 -8.50
CA LYS A 211 4.53 -16.51 -9.17
C LYS A 211 4.07 -15.17 -9.75
N THR A 212 4.41 -14.06 -9.11
CA THR A 212 3.92 -12.73 -9.51
C THR A 212 4.89 -11.97 -10.41
N GLY A 213 6.20 -12.18 -10.24
CA GLY A 213 7.21 -11.32 -10.87
C GLY A 213 7.21 -9.89 -10.31
N ALA A 214 6.64 -9.67 -9.13
CA ALA A 214 6.57 -8.34 -8.51
C ALA A 214 7.96 -7.86 -8.03
N ASP A 215 8.13 -6.53 -7.96
CA ASP A 215 9.37 -5.87 -7.55
C ASP A 215 9.57 -5.81 -6.03
N GLY A 216 8.58 -6.24 -5.25
CA GLY A 216 8.63 -6.30 -3.79
C GLY A 216 7.37 -6.90 -3.18
N LEU A 217 7.39 -7.06 -1.86
CA LEU A 217 6.29 -7.67 -1.12
C LEU A 217 5.76 -6.73 -0.03
N MET A 218 4.42 -6.69 0.12
CA MET A 218 3.79 -6.01 1.24
C MET A 218 3.14 -7.03 2.18
N ILE A 219 3.55 -7.01 3.45
CA ILE A 219 3.12 -7.95 4.47
C ILE A 219 2.13 -7.26 5.42
N GLY A 220 0.93 -7.82 5.54
CA GLY A 220 -0.10 -7.35 6.46
C GLY A 220 -0.24 -8.27 7.66
N ARG A 221 -1.25 -9.14 7.63
CA ARG A 221 -1.61 -10.03 8.75
C ARG A 221 -0.47 -10.91 9.25
N GLY A 222 0.46 -11.29 8.37
CA GLY A 222 1.66 -12.05 8.74
C GLY A 222 2.59 -11.33 9.72
N ALA A 223 2.53 -10.00 9.77
CA ALA A 223 3.33 -9.19 10.68
C ALA A 223 2.63 -8.94 12.04
N ILE A 224 1.29 -9.14 12.15
CA ILE A 224 0.56 -8.85 13.38
C ILE A 224 1.05 -9.76 14.51
N GLY A 225 1.58 -9.15 15.59
CA GLY A 225 2.19 -9.88 16.69
C GLY A 225 3.53 -10.56 16.37
N ARG A 226 4.06 -10.39 15.15
CA ARG A 226 5.32 -10.96 14.67
C ARG A 226 6.07 -9.95 13.79
N PRO A 227 6.46 -8.78 14.32
CA PRO A 227 7.20 -7.78 13.54
C PRO A 227 8.54 -8.31 13.00
N THR A 228 9.13 -9.36 13.64
CA THR A 228 10.36 -10.04 13.21
C THR A 228 10.24 -10.76 11.87
N ILE A 229 9.04 -10.93 11.31
CA ILE A 229 8.80 -11.62 10.03
C ILE A 229 9.65 -11.03 8.90
N PHE A 230 9.90 -9.72 8.90
CA PHE A 230 10.73 -9.05 7.88
C PHE A 230 12.18 -9.54 7.94
N HIS A 231 12.74 -9.59 9.14
CA HIS A 231 14.09 -10.11 9.36
C HIS A 231 14.16 -11.60 9.04
N GLU A 232 13.18 -12.39 9.49
CA GLU A 232 13.11 -13.82 9.26
C GLU A 232 13.09 -14.15 7.76
N ILE A 233 12.25 -13.46 6.97
CA ILE A 233 12.21 -13.64 5.52
C ILE A 233 13.55 -13.33 4.88
N LYS A 234 14.17 -12.21 5.22
CA LYS A 234 15.46 -11.79 4.67
C LYS A 234 16.56 -12.76 5.04
N ARG A 235 16.61 -13.24 6.31
CA ARG A 235 17.58 -14.22 6.77
C ARG A 235 17.43 -15.55 6.03
N ASP A 236 16.21 -16.09 6.00
CA ASP A 236 15.95 -17.44 5.49
C ASP A 236 16.10 -17.52 3.95
N LEU A 237 15.95 -16.39 3.25
CA LEU A 237 16.19 -16.27 1.81
C LEU A 237 17.62 -15.78 1.48
N GLY A 238 18.47 -15.58 2.48
CA GLY A 238 19.85 -15.15 2.25
C GLY A 238 19.99 -13.71 1.75
N TRP A 239 18.99 -12.86 2.01
CA TRP A 239 19.01 -11.44 1.61
C TRP A 239 19.71 -10.53 2.60
N LEU A 240 19.98 -11.02 3.80
CA LEU A 240 20.84 -10.36 4.77
C LEU A 240 22.28 -10.72 4.46
N GLY A 241 23.19 -9.71 4.38
CA GLY A 241 24.57 -9.89 4.80
C GLY A 241 24.60 -10.40 6.26
N GLU A 242 25.77 -10.55 6.87
CA GLU A 242 25.87 -11.06 8.25
C GLU A 242 24.83 -10.46 9.19
N ALA A 243 24.14 -11.33 9.94
CA ALA A 243 23.06 -10.96 10.84
C ALA A 243 23.52 -9.91 11.86
N PRO A 244 22.71 -8.88 12.17
CA PRO A 244 23.01 -8.01 13.28
C PRO A 244 23.07 -8.81 14.59
N PRO A 245 23.95 -8.45 15.52
CA PRO A 245 24.17 -9.18 16.75
C PRO A 245 23.06 -8.87 17.78
N TRP A 246 21.96 -9.61 17.69
CA TRP A 246 20.90 -9.65 18.72
C TRP A 246 20.18 -11.00 18.74
#